data_a8ddc97f901334ac722a583c6f777845
#
_entry.id   a8ddc97f901334ac722a583c6f777845
#
_cell.length_a   1.000
_cell.length_b   1.000
_cell.length_c   1.000
_cell.angle_alpha   90.00
_cell.angle_beta   90.00
_cell.angle_gamma   90.00
#
_symmetry.space_group_name_H-M   'P 1'
#
loop_
_entity.id
_entity.type
_entity.pdbx_description
1 polymer ?
#
loop_
_entity_poly.entity_id
_entity_poly.type
_entity_poly.pdbx_seq_one_letter_code
_entity_poly.pdbx_strand_id
1 'polypeptide(L)'
;MFHGLVKSLCSLLAFAPLLASCSLMHDDLEPCDNGVYLHFRYDYNTQRADLFNDHVGGVVVMVYDKDGKYLMRQDAYNTDTDAPIRRHDFAVHLDLQPGEYQFLAIAKQKRYEDALATKGAKFRIHAPADGEDMKQFCTVLDRNGAGETADVDCSAPLDTLWLGMSQHLTAVRDMEATHDTISLVRDTKQLTISLHQIDAPDKISADDFGYEVIADNGHINYDNSLARDTKLRYTPFRTWTTDFRDASGNVKERTAHAGLMLSRLVYYSPEENDRNAMLHIYNKASGKTVALINLPDILQQGRDAYAAQNYGIQEYLDREYDYRLDFFLIGTEWQYLNLSVGVLDWAKRIQHISL
;
A
#
# COMPACT_ATOMS: atom_id res chain seq x y z
N MET A 1 -75.72 5.17 -58.27
CA MET A 1 -74.90 3.94 -57.97
C MET A 1 -73.50 4.30 -57.61
N PHE A 2 -73.09 5.55 -57.34
CA PHE A 2 -71.70 5.94 -57.08
C PHE A 2 -71.45 6.42 -55.64
N HIS A 3 -72.48 6.51 -54.79
CA HIS A 3 -72.36 7.02 -53.41
C HIS A 3 -72.07 5.93 -52.37
N GLY A 4 -72.24 4.67 -52.68
CA GLY A 4 -72.01 3.54 -51.76
C GLY A 4 -70.57 3.06 -51.72
N LEU A 5 -69.84 3.20 -52.82
CA LEU A 5 -68.45 2.70 -52.91
C LEU A 5 -67.37 3.57 -52.13
N VAL A 6 -67.68 4.91 -52.11
CA VAL A 6 -66.73 5.86 -51.45
C VAL A 6 -66.81 5.76 -49.93
N LYS A 7 -67.96 5.42 -49.34
CA LYS A 7 -68.06 5.22 -47.88
C LYS A 7 -67.42 3.94 -47.39
N SER A 8 -67.38 2.91 -48.19
CA SER A 8 -66.77 1.62 -47.84
C SER A 8 -65.24 1.71 -47.91
N LEU A 9 -64.68 2.51 -48.84
CA LEU A 9 -63.22 2.67 -49.02
C LEU A 9 -62.64 3.58 -47.91
N CYS A 10 -63.34 4.58 -47.42
CA CYS A 10 -62.92 5.41 -46.31
C CYS A 10 -62.94 4.65 -44.95
N SER A 11 -63.81 3.66 -44.75
CA SER A 11 -63.86 2.86 -43.54
C SER A 11 -62.68 1.86 -43.47
N LEU A 12 -62.17 1.38 -44.61
CA LEU A 12 -61.03 0.47 -44.62
C LEU A 12 -59.69 1.22 -44.43
N LEU A 13 -59.57 2.49 -44.82
CA LEU A 13 -58.37 3.29 -44.61
C LEU A 13 -58.24 3.82 -43.17
N ALA A 14 -59.31 3.89 -42.39
CA ALA A 14 -59.27 4.36 -41.01
C ALA A 14 -58.81 3.29 -39.99
N PHE A 15 -58.77 2.01 -40.40
CA PHE A 15 -58.33 0.89 -39.53
C PHE A 15 -56.88 0.43 -39.73
N ALA A 16 -56.22 0.93 -40.77
CA ALA A 16 -54.85 0.57 -41.10
C ALA A 16 -53.78 1.14 -40.17
N PRO A 17 -53.93 2.28 -39.46
CA PRO A 17 -52.88 2.78 -38.57
C PRO A 17 -52.84 2.13 -37.16
N LEU A 18 -53.83 1.29 -36.79
CA LEU A 18 -53.86 0.68 -35.46
C LEU A 18 -53.04 -0.62 -35.35
N LEU A 19 -52.51 -1.16 -36.45
CA LEU A 19 -51.66 -2.34 -36.43
C LEU A 19 -50.17 -2.03 -36.54
N ALA A 20 -49.77 -0.78 -36.75
CA ALA A 20 -48.37 -0.35 -36.83
C ALA A 20 -47.80 0.11 -35.45
N SER A 21 -48.61 0.07 -34.39
CA SER A 21 -48.20 0.57 -33.06
C SER A 21 -47.52 -0.46 -32.16
N CYS A 22 -47.37 -1.71 -32.60
CA CYS A 22 -46.71 -2.74 -31.77
C CYS A 22 -45.24 -3.03 -32.11
N SER A 23 -44.65 -2.34 -33.09
CA SER A 23 -43.25 -2.52 -33.43
C SER A 23 -42.33 -1.36 -33.01
N LEU A 24 -42.86 -0.39 -32.27
CA LEU A 24 -42.09 0.76 -31.77
C LEU A 24 -41.77 0.67 -30.27
N MET A 25 -41.99 -0.49 -29.65
CA MET A 25 -41.50 -0.80 -28.29
C MET A 25 -40.48 -1.92 -28.34
N HIS A 26 -39.52 -1.87 -29.24
CA HIS A 26 -38.19 -2.31 -28.97
C HIS A 26 -37.42 -1.05 -28.55
N ASP A 27 -37.72 -0.54 -27.36
CA ASP A 27 -36.67 0.04 -26.59
C ASP A 27 -35.65 -1.10 -26.43
N ASP A 28 -34.49 -0.96 -27.05
CA ASP A 28 -33.28 -1.61 -26.61
C ASP A 28 -33.08 -1.11 -25.18
N LEU A 29 -33.80 -1.72 -24.22
CA LEU A 29 -33.50 -1.54 -22.82
C LEU A 29 -32.08 -2.03 -22.68
N GLU A 30 -31.14 -1.09 -22.54
CA GLU A 30 -29.81 -1.43 -22.10
C GLU A 30 -30.00 -2.40 -20.92
N PRO A 31 -29.32 -3.54 -20.91
CA PRO A 31 -29.47 -4.49 -19.82
C PRO A 31 -29.31 -3.71 -18.52
N CYS A 32 -30.26 -3.85 -17.60
CA CYS A 32 -30.19 -3.18 -16.30
C CYS A 32 -28.80 -3.42 -15.75
N ASP A 33 -28.10 -2.33 -15.44
CA ASP A 33 -26.76 -2.37 -14.92
C ASP A 33 -26.83 -2.91 -13.49
N ASN A 34 -26.44 -4.18 -13.33
CA ASN A 34 -26.56 -4.93 -12.07
C ASN A 34 -25.19 -5.13 -11.47
N GLY A 35 -25.15 -5.48 -10.17
CA GLY A 35 -23.95 -5.83 -9.47
C GLY A 35 -23.30 -4.69 -8.70
N VAL A 36 -22.01 -4.79 -8.47
CA VAL A 36 -21.24 -3.83 -7.64
C VAL A 36 -20.15 -3.17 -8.48
N TYR A 37 -20.12 -1.85 -8.44
CA TYR A 37 -19.02 -1.01 -8.88
C TYR A 37 -18.15 -0.68 -7.67
N LEU A 38 -17.04 -1.37 -7.53
CA LEU A 38 -16.13 -1.21 -6.41
C LEU A 38 -15.05 -0.19 -6.73
N HIS A 39 -15.09 0.94 -6.04
CA HIS A 39 -14.12 2.03 -6.13
C HIS A 39 -13.02 1.86 -5.09
N PHE A 40 -11.89 2.51 -5.32
CA PHE A 40 -10.74 2.46 -4.41
C PHE A 40 -10.23 3.85 -4.12
N ARG A 41 -9.70 4.04 -2.90
CA ARG A 41 -9.04 5.26 -2.47
C ARG A 41 -7.74 4.94 -1.75
N TYR A 42 -6.73 5.77 -1.99
CA TYR A 42 -5.55 5.83 -1.15
C TYR A 42 -5.42 7.24 -0.56
N ASP A 43 -6.37 7.61 0.29
CA ASP A 43 -6.44 8.86 1.05
C ASP A 43 -5.93 8.70 2.49
N TYR A 44 -5.61 7.48 2.90
CA TYR A 44 -4.99 7.17 4.18
C TYR A 44 -3.48 7.41 4.11
N ASN A 45 -3.11 8.70 3.95
CA ASN A 45 -1.72 9.17 3.85
C ASN A 45 -1.58 10.56 4.50
N THR A 46 -0.33 11.01 4.74
CA THR A 46 -0.04 12.31 5.35
C THR A 46 -0.23 13.48 4.39
N GLN A 47 -0.28 13.24 3.08
CA GLN A 47 -0.56 14.26 2.07
C GLN A 47 -2.04 14.66 2.02
N ARG A 48 -2.95 13.86 2.60
CA ARG A 48 -4.41 14.08 2.63
C ARG A 48 -5.01 14.22 1.23
N ALA A 49 -4.47 13.51 0.28
CA ALA A 49 -4.93 13.45 -1.09
C ALA A 49 -5.22 12.01 -1.47
N ASP A 50 -6.20 11.78 -2.32
CA ASP A 50 -6.39 10.47 -2.91
C ASP A 50 -5.32 10.25 -3.98
N LEU A 51 -4.39 9.34 -3.70
CA LEU A 51 -3.25 9.00 -4.54
C LEU A 51 -3.43 7.64 -5.24
N PHE A 52 -4.63 7.06 -5.23
CA PHE A 52 -4.87 5.74 -5.78
C PHE A 52 -4.47 5.67 -7.26
N ASN A 53 -5.02 6.53 -8.11
CA ASN A 53 -4.80 6.50 -9.55
C ASN A 53 -3.33 6.79 -9.95
N ASP A 54 -2.58 7.50 -9.10
CA ASP A 54 -1.18 7.85 -9.34
C ASP A 54 -0.20 6.73 -8.94
N HIS A 55 -0.52 5.98 -7.89
CA HIS A 55 0.40 5.04 -7.25
C HIS A 55 0.11 3.56 -7.56
N VAL A 56 -1.17 3.22 -7.81
CA VAL A 56 -1.60 1.83 -8.01
C VAL A 56 -1.62 1.47 -9.50
N GLY A 57 -1.12 0.30 -9.82
CA GLY A 57 -1.12 -0.25 -11.18
C GLY A 57 -1.80 -1.61 -11.29
N GLY A 58 -2.14 -2.25 -10.17
CA GLY A 58 -2.87 -3.51 -10.11
C GLY A 58 -3.63 -3.67 -8.81
N VAL A 59 -4.86 -4.19 -8.91
CA VAL A 59 -5.73 -4.52 -7.76
C VAL A 59 -6.20 -5.95 -7.91
N VAL A 60 -6.16 -6.70 -6.81
CA VAL A 60 -6.77 -8.01 -6.63
C VAL A 60 -7.90 -7.85 -5.63
N VAL A 61 -9.12 -8.19 -6.02
CA VAL A 61 -10.31 -8.17 -5.17
C VAL A 61 -10.70 -9.60 -4.82
N MET A 62 -10.80 -9.90 -3.54
CA MET A 62 -11.38 -11.12 -3.00
C MET A 62 -12.80 -10.82 -2.53
N VAL A 63 -13.76 -11.61 -3.00
CA VAL A 63 -15.18 -11.47 -2.69
C VAL A 63 -15.59 -12.54 -1.69
N TYR A 64 -16.26 -12.12 -0.62
CA TYR A 64 -16.77 -12.97 0.42
C TYR A 64 -18.27 -12.73 0.60
N ASP A 65 -19.02 -13.78 1.01
CA ASP A 65 -20.43 -13.64 1.37
C ASP A 65 -20.60 -12.95 2.75
N LYS A 66 -21.85 -12.78 3.17
CA LYS A 66 -22.21 -12.19 4.47
C LYS A 66 -21.66 -12.94 5.69
N ASP A 67 -21.36 -14.23 5.54
CA ASP A 67 -20.81 -15.08 6.59
C ASP A 67 -19.27 -15.14 6.53
N GLY A 68 -18.65 -14.32 5.67
CA GLY A 68 -17.22 -14.24 5.48
C GLY A 68 -16.63 -15.42 4.70
N LYS A 69 -17.41 -16.11 3.87
CA LYS A 69 -16.97 -17.24 3.07
C LYS A 69 -16.53 -16.79 1.68
N TYR A 70 -15.35 -17.21 1.27
CA TYR A 70 -14.78 -16.87 -0.02
C TYR A 70 -15.62 -17.39 -1.18
N LEU A 71 -15.85 -16.53 -2.17
CA LEU A 71 -16.63 -16.81 -3.36
C LEU A 71 -15.80 -16.75 -4.64
N MET A 72 -15.07 -15.65 -4.83
CA MET A 72 -14.33 -15.44 -6.07
C MET A 72 -13.22 -14.39 -5.92
N ARG A 73 -12.31 -14.38 -6.88
CA ARG A 73 -11.29 -13.35 -7.08
C ARG A 73 -11.53 -12.62 -8.41
N GLN A 74 -11.37 -11.30 -8.40
CA GLN A 74 -11.38 -10.46 -9.58
C GLN A 74 -10.14 -9.57 -9.59
N ASP A 75 -9.42 -9.55 -10.71
CA ASP A 75 -8.22 -8.74 -10.88
C ASP A 75 -8.47 -7.60 -11.87
N ALA A 76 -7.90 -6.44 -11.59
CA ALA A 76 -7.81 -5.33 -12.54
C ALA A 76 -6.40 -4.74 -12.51
N TYR A 77 -5.84 -4.38 -13.67
CA TYR A 77 -4.47 -3.87 -13.77
C TYR A 77 -4.26 -3.03 -15.02
N ASN A 78 -3.26 -2.16 -14.93
CA ASN A 78 -2.75 -1.40 -16.06
C ASN A 78 -1.83 -2.28 -16.91
N THR A 79 -1.88 -2.07 -18.23
CA THR A 79 -0.95 -2.63 -19.20
C THR A 79 -0.20 -1.51 -19.93
N ASP A 80 0.75 -1.84 -20.78
CA ASP A 80 1.48 -0.85 -21.59
C ASP A 80 0.56 -0.13 -22.61
N THR A 81 -0.56 -0.74 -22.98
CA THR A 81 -1.49 -0.22 -23.99
C THR A 81 -2.79 0.33 -23.43
N ASP A 82 -3.18 -0.07 -22.23
CA ASP A 82 -4.36 0.42 -21.52
C ASP A 82 -4.09 0.55 -20.02
N ALA A 83 -4.46 1.68 -19.45
CA ALA A 83 -4.23 2.00 -18.05
C ALA A 83 -5.55 2.41 -17.35
N PRO A 84 -6.50 1.46 -17.19
CA PRO A 84 -7.82 1.76 -16.63
C PRO A 84 -7.75 2.34 -15.21
N ILE A 85 -6.83 1.86 -14.37
CA ILE A 85 -6.68 2.32 -12.98
C ILE A 85 -6.29 3.80 -12.88
N ARG A 86 -5.65 4.37 -13.92
CA ARG A 86 -5.27 5.79 -13.94
C ARG A 86 -6.46 6.73 -14.18
N ARG A 87 -7.61 6.21 -14.53
CA ARG A 87 -8.83 7.01 -14.75
C ARG A 87 -9.50 7.29 -13.40
N HIS A 88 -9.95 8.51 -13.19
CA HIS A 88 -10.60 8.92 -11.93
C HIS A 88 -11.96 8.25 -11.68
N ASP A 89 -12.62 7.78 -12.74
CA ASP A 89 -13.88 7.06 -12.69
C ASP A 89 -13.71 5.53 -12.58
N PHE A 90 -12.47 5.07 -12.40
CA PHE A 90 -12.17 3.65 -12.33
C PHE A 90 -12.95 2.95 -11.21
N ALA A 91 -13.58 1.86 -11.57
CA ALA A 91 -14.19 0.90 -10.66
C ALA A 91 -13.99 -0.53 -11.19
N VAL A 92 -13.92 -1.50 -10.30
CA VAL A 92 -14.04 -2.90 -10.64
C VAL A 92 -15.52 -3.28 -10.61
N HIS A 93 -16.06 -3.67 -11.76
CA HIS A 93 -17.42 -4.19 -11.84
C HIS A 93 -17.43 -5.67 -11.47
N LEU A 94 -18.27 -6.03 -10.50
CA LEU A 94 -18.51 -7.39 -10.01
C LEU A 94 -19.96 -7.77 -10.30
N ASP A 95 -20.17 -8.72 -11.21
CA ASP A 95 -21.50 -9.29 -11.49
C ASP A 95 -21.86 -10.28 -10.37
N LEU A 96 -22.60 -9.80 -9.37
CA LEU A 96 -22.99 -10.56 -8.19
C LEU A 96 -24.50 -10.70 -8.12
N GLN A 97 -24.96 -11.87 -7.68
CA GLN A 97 -26.39 -12.11 -7.42
C GLN A 97 -26.86 -11.23 -6.23
N PRO A 98 -28.17 -10.93 -6.12
CA PRO A 98 -28.71 -10.24 -4.94
C PRO A 98 -28.28 -10.94 -3.64
N GLY A 99 -27.73 -10.16 -2.70
CA GLY A 99 -27.16 -10.65 -1.45
C GLY A 99 -26.35 -9.60 -0.71
N GLU A 100 -25.68 -10.01 0.35
CA GLU A 100 -24.78 -9.16 1.13
C GLU A 100 -23.35 -9.71 1.05
N TYR A 101 -22.38 -8.84 0.77
CA TYR A 101 -21.00 -9.20 0.47
C TYR A 101 -20.00 -8.38 1.26
N GLN A 102 -18.81 -8.95 1.47
CA GLN A 102 -17.61 -8.25 1.93
C GLN A 102 -16.52 -8.35 0.87
N PHE A 103 -15.73 -7.29 0.74
CA PHE A 103 -14.64 -7.21 -0.20
C PHE A 103 -13.32 -6.96 0.52
N LEU A 104 -12.28 -7.67 0.12
CA LEU A 104 -10.91 -7.44 0.53
C LEU A 104 -10.09 -7.13 -0.72
N ALA A 105 -9.35 -6.02 -0.70
CA ALA A 105 -8.55 -5.55 -1.82
C ALA A 105 -7.07 -5.55 -1.48
N ILE A 106 -6.27 -6.11 -2.36
CA ILE A 106 -4.82 -6.03 -2.34
C ILE A 106 -4.39 -5.24 -3.57
N ALA A 107 -3.63 -4.16 -3.36
CA ALA A 107 -3.14 -3.35 -4.47
C ALA A 107 -1.60 -3.32 -4.51
N LYS A 108 -1.07 -3.16 -5.73
CA LYS A 108 0.36 -3.08 -6.04
C LYS A 108 0.62 -2.03 -7.12
N GLN A 109 1.88 -1.67 -7.34
CA GLN A 109 2.28 -0.73 -8.41
C GLN A 109 2.13 -1.32 -9.81
N LYS A 110 1.97 -2.62 -9.92
CA LYS A 110 1.76 -3.37 -11.18
C LYS A 110 0.88 -4.59 -10.92
N ARG A 111 0.52 -5.30 -11.98
CA ARG A 111 -0.18 -6.58 -11.86
C ARG A 111 0.51 -7.52 -10.87
N TYR A 112 -0.25 -8.25 -10.08
CA TYR A 112 0.27 -9.11 -9.01
C TYR A 112 1.30 -10.12 -9.52
N GLU A 113 1.00 -10.84 -10.60
CA GLU A 113 1.90 -11.84 -11.20
C GLU A 113 3.21 -11.22 -11.73
N ASP A 114 3.13 -10.03 -12.31
CA ASP A 114 4.31 -9.29 -12.79
C ASP A 114 5.18 -8.81 -11.63
N ALA A 115 4.55 -8.43 -10.51
CA ALA A 115 5.27 -8.11 -9.29
C ALA A 115 6.05 -9.32 -8.75
N LEU A 116 5.45 -10.52 -8.79
CA LEU A 116 6.11 -11.76 -8.36
C LEU A 116 7.32 -12.13 -9.25
N ALA A 117 7.34 -11.72 -10.50
CA ALA A 117 8.43 -12.01 -11.43
C ALA A 117 9.66 -11.10 -11.28
N THR A 118 9.60 -10.05 -10.45
CA THR A 118 10.73 -9.12 -10.23
C THR A 118 11.74 -9.69 -9.23
N LYS A 119 12.94 -9.05 -9.09
CA LYS A 119 13.97 -9.43 -8.11
C LYS A 119 13.52 -9.04 -6.69
N GLY A 120 14.14 -9.65 -5.69
CA GLY A 120 13.94 -9.38 -4.27
C GLY A 120 12.74 -10.13 -3.69
N ALA A 121 12.54 -10.03 -2.38
CA ALA A 121 11.44 -10.65 -1.66
C ALA A 121 10.07 -10.15 -2.13
N LYS A 122 9.06 -11.03 -2.09
CA LYS A 122 7.69 -10.76 -2.54
C LYS A 122 6.68 -10.97 -1.45
N PHE A 123 5.65 -10.15 -1.46
CA PHE A 123 4.44 -10.41 -0.69
C PHE A 123 3.58 -11.43 -1.42
N ARG A 124 3.44 -12.62 -0.83
CA ARG A 124 2.59 -13.69 -1.32
C ARG A 124 1.22 -13.56 -0.68
N ILE A 125 0.19 -13.36 -1.49
CA ILE A 125 -1.20 -13.40 -1.00
C ILE A 125 -1.65 -14.86 -0.86
N HIS A 126 -2.37 -15.15 0.21
CA HIS A 126 -3.06 -16.43 0.36
C HIS A 126 -4.07 -16.59 -0.76
N ALA A 127 -4.13 -17.78 -1.37
CA ALA A 127 -5.13 -18.13 -2.38
C ALA A 127 -6.24 -18.95 -1.69
N PRO A 128 -7.39 -18.32 -1.33
CA PRO A 128 -8.44 -19.00 -0.57
C PRO A 128 -9.05 -20.15 -1.37
N ALA A 129 -9.40 -21.24 -0.69
CA ALA A 129 -10.26 -22.26 -1.25
C ALA A 129 -11.74 -21.80 -1.21
N ASP A 130 -12.57 -22.37 -2.09
CA ASP A 130 -14.02 -22.08 -2.11
C ASP A 130 -14.64 -22.28 -0.72
N GLY A 131 -15.35 -21.27 -0.22
CA GLY A 131 -15.99 -21.30 1.10
C GLY A 131 -15.03 -21.14 2.28
N GLU A 132 -13.75 -20.85 2.06
CA GLU A 132 -12.79 -20.57 3.12
C GLU A 132 -13.14 -19.27 3.85
N ASP A 133 -12.88 -19.22 5.15
CA ASP A 133 -13.19 -18.06 5.97
C ASP A 133 -12.21 -16.91 5.69
N MET A 134 -12.71 -15.68 5.52
CA MET A 134 -11.94 -14.48 5.28
C MET A 134 -10.83 -14.26 6.33
N LYS A 135 -11.06 -14.70 7.57
CA LYS A 135 -10.07 -14.60 8.66
C LYS A 135 -8.82 -15.45 8.44
N GLN A 136 -8.86 -16.40 7.50
CA GLN A 136 -7.68 -17.18 7.11
C GLN A 136 -6.85 -16.48 6.03
N PHE A 137 -7.39 -15.44 5.41
CA PHE A 137 -6.63 -14.67 4.44
C PHE A 137 -5.46 -13.96 5.10
N CYS A 138 -4.31 -14.03 4.46
CA CYS A 138 -3.10 -13.32 4.86
C CYS A 138 -2.21 -12.98 3.66
N THR A 139 -1.29 -12.08 3.91
CA THR A 139 -0.18 -11.77 3.00
C THR A 139 1.11 -12.04 3.73
N VAL A 140 2.01 -12.84 3.14
CA VAL A 140 3.27 -13.24 3.74
C VAL A 140 4.44 -12.77 2.88
N LEU A 141 5.45 -12.13 3.52
CA LEU A 141 6.67 -11.72 2.85
C LEU A 141 7.63 -12.90 2.72
N ASP A 142 8.18 -13.10 1.51
CA ASP A 142 9.21 -14.10 1.22
C ASP A 142 10.42 -13.91 2.14
N ARG A 143 10.96 -15.03 2.63
CA ARG A 143 12.09 -15.06 3.55
C ARG A 143 12.97 -16.28 3.30
N ASN A 144 14.25 -16.16 3.63
CA ASN A 144 15.24 -17.21 3.54
C ASN A 144 15.71 -17.61 4.94
N GLY A 145 15.84 -18.90 5.20
CA GLY A 145 16.29 -19.45 6.49
C GLY A 145 15.13 -19.93 7.36
N ALA A 146 15.48 -20.78 8.34
CA ALA A 146 14.57 -21.33 9.34
C ALA A 146 15.25 -21.15 10.70
N GLY A 147 14.75 -20.27 11.53
CA GLY A 147 15.32 -19.96 12.85
C GLY A 147 14.52 -18.85 13.53
N GLU A 148 15.07 -18.25 14.58
CA GLU A 148 14.45 -17.12 15.26
C GLU A 148 14.37 -15.87 14.37
N THR A 149 15.31 -15.75 13.42
CA THR A 149 15.36 -14.66 12.45
C THR A 149 15.64 -15.22 11.07
N ALA A 150 14.84 -14.80 10.07
CA ALA A 150 15.01 -15.15 8.67
C ALA A 150 15.40 -13.91 7.86
N ASP A 151 16.13 -14.09 6.77
CA ASP A 151 16.58 -12.98 5.93
C ASP A 151 15.57 -12.67 4.84
N VAL A 152 15.31 -11.37 4.65
CA VAL A 152 14.56 -10.85 3.50
C VAL A 152 15.55 -10.65 2.34
N ASP A 153 15.20 -11.10 1.14
CA ASP A 153 15.99 -10.79 -0.06
C ASP A 153 15.81 -9.32 -0.43
N CYS A 154 16.76 -8.49 0.04
CA CYS A 154 16.81 -7.05 -0.24
C CYS A 154 17.67 -6.71 -1.47
N SER A 155 17.87 -7.63 -2.42
CA SER A 155 18.60 -7.37 -3.68
C SER A 155 17.89 -6.35 -4.59
N ALA A 156 16.64 -6.00 -4.29
CA ALA A 156 15.86 -4.93 -4.88
C ALA A 156 14.92 -4.34 -3.81
N PRO A 157 14.37 -3.12 -4.03
CA PRO A 157 13.31 -2.60 -3.18
C PRO A 157 12.10 -3.54 -3.15
N LEU A 158 11.42 -3.64 -2.02
CA LEU A 158 10.15 -4.36 -1.95
C LEU A 158 9.13 -3.70 -2.89
N ASP A 159 8.32 -4.51 -3.55
CA ASP A 159 7.16 -4.00 -4.28
C ASP A 159 6.14 -3.44 -3.28
N THR A 160 5.58 -2.28 -3.60
CA THR A 160 4.65 -1.62 -2.70
C THR A 160 3.37 -2.44 -2.54
N LEU A 161 2.93 -2.60 -1.30
CA LEU A 161 1.72 -3.31 -0.93
C LEU A 161 0.73 -2.33 -0.30
N TRP A 162 -0.52 -2.42 -0.70
CA TRP A 162 -1.67 -1.82 -0.03
C TRP A 162 -2.69 -2.92 0.28
N LEU A 163 -3.31 -2.81 1.43
CA LEU A 163 -4.41 -3.67 1.85
C LEU A 163 -5.60 -2.80 2.27
N GLY A 164 -6.81 -3.25 1.97
CA GLY A 164 -8.05 -2.64 2.41
C GLY A 164 -9.20 -3.60 2.35
N MET A 165 -10.25 -3.32 3.09
CA MET A 165 -11.50 -4.10 3.04
C MET A 165 -12.71 -3.20 3.21
N SER A 166 -13.88 -3.67 2.75
CA SER A 166 -15.15 -3.00 3.00
C SER A 166 -15.41 -2.92 4.52
N GLN A 167 -15.85 -1.75 4.99
CA GLN A 167 -16.07 -1.53 6.41
C GLN A 167 -17.41 -2.09 6.90
N HIS A 168 -18.31 -2.42 5.98
CA HIS A 168 -19.64 -2.96 6.23
C HIS A 168 -20.02 -3.94 5.13
N LEU A 169 -21.08 -4.70 5.34
CA LEU A 169 -21.66 -5.53 4.30
C LEU A 169 -22.27 -4.66 3.20
N THR A 170 -21.92 -4.96 1.95
CA THR A 170 -22.47 -4.28 0.77
C THR A 170 -23.67 -5.06 0.28
N ALA A 171 -24.85 -4.43 0.29
CA ALA A 171 -26.09 -5.05 -0.16
C ALA A 171 -26.24 -4.89 -1.67
N VAL A 172 -26.24 -6.00 -2.40
CA VAL A 172 -26.55 -6.06 -3.84
C VAL A 172 -28.02 -6.36 -4.02
N ARG A 173 -28.69 -5.57 -4.84
CA ARG A 173 -30.12 -5.71 -5.16
C ARG A 173 -30.30 -6.06 -6.63
N ASP A 174 -31.40 -6.71 -6.92
CA ASP A 174 -31.78 -6.99 -8.30
C ASP A 174 -32.13 -5.71 -9.05
N MET A 175 -31.67 -5.59 -10.29
CA MET A 175 -31.90 -4.46 -11.20
C MET A 175 -31.43 -3.09 -10.67
N GLU A 176 -30.42 -3.07 -9.80
CA GLU A 176 -29.82 -1.84 -9.24
C GLU A 176 -28.31 -1.94 -9.24
N ALA A 177 -27.63 -0.96 -9.82
CA ALA A 177 -26.18 -0.82 -9.69
C ALA A 177 -25.82 -0.36 -8.28
N THR A 178 -25.01 -1.12 -7.58
CA THR A 178 -24.52 -0.79 -6.24
C THR A 178 -23.10 -0.21 -6.35
N HIS A 179 -22.82 0.88 -5.64
CA HIS A 179 -21.48 1.46 -5.54
C HIS A 179 -20.94 1.31 -4.11
N ASP A 180 -19.70 0.86 -4.00
CA ASP A 180 -18.99 0.80 -2.72
C ASP A 180 -17.54 1.28 -2.91
N THR A 181 -16.87 1.64 -1.80
CA THR A 181 -15.50 2.19 -1.84
C THR A 181 -14.64 1.56 -0.77
N ILE A 182 -13.47 1.05 -1.17
CA ILE A 182 -12.45 0.54 -0.26
C ILE A 182 -11.33 1.58 -0.11
N SER A 183 -11.08 2.00 1.13
CA SER A 183 -9.89 2.78 1.48
C SER A 183 -8.71 1.83 1.73
N LEU A 184 -7.59 2.11 1.08
CA LEU A 184 -6.38 1.30 1.12
C LEU A 184 -5.37 1.89 2.09
N VAL A 185 -4.71 1.02 2.84
CA VAL A 185 -3.57 1.35 3.71
C VAL A 185 -2.29 0.82 3.08
N ARG A 186 -1.25 1.64 3.05
CA ARG A 186 0.06 1.24 2.52
C ARG A 186 0.89 0.52 3.58
N ASP A 187 1.23 -0.74 3.30
CA ASP A 187 1.93 -1.64 4.21
C ASP A 187 3.45 -1.71 3.96
N THR A 188 3.98 -0.92 3.05
CA THR A 188 5.43 -0.84 2.83
C THR A 188 5.95 0.53 3.22
N LYS A 189 7.08 0.55 3.93
CA LYS A 189 7.74 1.75 4.43
C LYS A 189 9.12 1.87 3.81
N GLN A 190 9.44 3.07 3.31
CA GLN A 190 10.76 3.41 2.84
C GLN A 190 11.52 4.13 3.94
N LEU A 191 12.78 3.73 4.15
CA LEU A 191 13.67 4.35 5.13
C LEU A 191 14.99 4.71 4.45
N THR A 192 15.31 5.99 4.45
CA THR A 192 16.63 6.49 4.06
C THR A 192 17.40 6.89 5.31
N ILE A 193 18.58 6.32 5.49
CA ILE A 193 19.48 6.63 6.59
C ILE A 193 20.68 7.38 6.02
N SER A 194 21.06 8.49 6.65
CA SER A 194 22.25 9.25 6.32
C SER A 194 23.13 9.36 7.58
N LEU A 195 24.44 9.15 7.42
CA LEU A 195 25.42 9.31 8.49
C LEU A 195 26.35 10.46 8.14
N HIS A 196 26.48 11.41 9.07
CA HIS A 196 27.35 12.58 8.97
C HIS A 196 28.41 12.52 10.08
N GLN A 197 29.68 12.59 9.72
CA GLN A 197 30.79 12.61 10.68
C GLN A 197 31.13 14.05 11.03
N ILE A 198 30.95 14.45 12.29
CA ILE A 198 31.16 15.84 12.74
C ILE A 198 32.65 16.16 12.89
N ASP A 199 33.40 15.26 13.51
CA ASP A 199 34.84 15.42 13.84
C ASP A 199 35.78 15.15 12.64
N ALA A 200 35.32 14.48 11.61
CA ALA A 200 36.06 14.19 10.38
C ALA A 200 35.12 14.14 9.16
N PRO A 201 34.50 15.27 8.76
CA PRO A 201 33.38 15.28 7.84
C PRO A 201 33.70 14.75 6.44
N ASP A 202 34.95 14.73 6.03
CA ASP A 202 35.41 14.25 4.72
C ASP A 202 35.85 12.76 4.71
N LYS A 203 35.74 12.03 5.83
CA LYS A 203 36.32 10.68 5.98
C LYS A 203 35.31 9.54 5.95
N ILE A 204 34.02 9.81 6.14
CA ILE A 204 32.98 8.77 6.21
C ILE A 204 32.75 8.12 4.84
N SER A 205 32.51 6.81 4.83
CA SER A 205 32.08 6.05 3.65
C SER A 205 30.90 5.14 4.00
N ALA A 206 29.97 4.97 3.06
CA ALA A 206 28.86 4.02 3.22
C ALA A 206 29.35 2.55 3.37
N ASP A 207 30.52 2.23 2.84
CA ASP A 207 31.10 0.88 2.93
C ASP A 207 31.59 0.52 4.33
N ASP A 208 31.82 1.53 5.18
CA ASP A 208 32.32 1.33 6.56
C ASP A 208 31.21 0.81 7.50
N PHE A 209 29.95 0.92 7.12
CA PHE A 209 28.82 0.63 8.00
C PHE A 209 27.94 -0.52 7.52
N GLY A 210 27.45 -1.31 8.49
CA GLY A 210 26.38 -2.26 8.33
C GLY A 210 25.08 -1.69 8.90
N TYR A 211 23.99 -2.04 8.26
CA TYR A 211 22.65 -1.61 8.65
C TYR A 211 21.73 -2.82 8.60
N GLU A 212 20.94 -3.01 9.63
CA GLU A 212 19.90 -4.04 9.65
C GLU A 212 18.69 -3.56 10.45
N VAL A 213 17.51 -4.00 10.02
CA VAL A 213 16.28 -3.88 10.80
C VAL A 213 15.76 -5.28 11.08
N ILE A 214 15.53 -5.57 12.37
CA ILE A 214 14.90 -6.83 12.82
C ILE A 214 13.47 -6.51 13.23
N ALA A 215 12.48 -7.16 12.61
CA ALA A 215 11.08 -6.89 12.84
C ALA A 215 10.21 -8.16 12.74
N ASP A 216 9.15 -8.25 13.55
CA ASP A 216 8.09 -9.27 13.47
C ASP A 216 6.92 -8.72 12.64
N ASN A 217 7.11 -8.60 11.31
CA ASN A 217 6.17 -7.93 10.41
C ASN A 217 6.01 -8.60 9.04
N GLY A 218 6.35 -9.88 8.95
CA GLY A 218 6.31 -10.62 7.69
C GLY A 218 4.97 -11.25 7.37
N HIS A 219 4.03 -11.30 8.32
CA HIS A 219 2.73 -11.94 8.17
C HIS A 219 1.61 -10.94 8.50
N ILE A 220 0.91 -10.48 7.46
CA ILE A 220 -0.17 -9.49 7.54
C ILE A 220 -1.51 -10.23 7.38
N ASN A 221 -2.39 -10.12 8.36
CA ASN A 221 -3.73 -10.72 8.34
C ASN A 221 -4.71 -9.93 7.47
N TYR A 222 -5.89 -10.51 7.23
CA TYR A 222 -6.99 -9.93 6.45
C TYR A 222 -7.42 -8.52 6.92
N ASP A 223 -7.33 -8.24 8.22
CA ASP A 223 -7.69 -6.97 8.86
C ASP A 223 -6.50 -6.00 9.01
N ASN A 224 -5.41 -6.30 8.31
CA ASN A 224 -4.16 -5.55 8.39
C ASN A 224 -3.40 -5.64 9.72
N SER A 225 -3.82 -6.48 10.66
CA SER A 225 -3.03 -6.79 11.85
C SER A 225 -1.81 -7.67 11.51
N LEU A 226 -0.80 -7.68 12.40
CA LEU A 226 0.38 -8.53 12.24
C LEU A 226 0.27 -9.79 13.12
N ALA A 227 0.31 -10.96 12.51
CA ALA A 227 0.48 -12.21 13.26
C ALA A 227 1.91 -12.31 13.81
N ARG A 228 2.08 -12.95 14.97
CA ARG A 228 3.41 -13.35 15.46
C ARG A 228 3.97 -14.41 14.53
N ASP A 229 5.20 -14.18 14.06
CA ASP A 229 5.91 -15.07 13.15
C ASP A 229 7.43 -14.97 13.38
N THR A 230 8.20 -15.69 12.59
CA THR A 230 9.67 -15.56 12.56
C THR A 230 10.07 -14.10 12.30
N LYS A 231 10.95 -13.55 13.13
CA LYS A 231 11.49 -12.21 12.91
C LYS A 231 12.22 -12.13 11.58
N LEU A 232 12.06 -11.04 10.89
CA LEU A 232 12.69 -10.77 9.60
C LEU A 232 13.86 -9.81 9.77
N ARG A 233 14.98 -10.13 9.10
CA ARG A 233 16.11 -9.21 8.96
C ARG A 233 16.05 -8.55 7.59
N TYR A 234 15.95 -7.22 7.61
CA TYR A 234 16.06 -6.37 6.44
C TYR A 234 17.43 -5.73 6.40
N THR A 235 18.05 -5.72 5.21
CA THR A 235 19.29 -5.00 4.94
C THR A 235 19.06 -3.96 3.83
N PRO A 236 19.96 -2.98 3.64
CA PRO A 236 19.80 -2.01 2.56
C PRO A 236 19.74 -2.68 1.19
N PHE A 237 18.77 -2.27 0.35
CA PHE A 237 18.78 -2.63 -1.07
C PHE A 237 19.84 -1.82 -1.85
N ARG A 238 20.32 -0.71 -1.26
CA ARG A 238 21.46 0.07 -1.77
C ARG A 238 22.14 0.84 -0.65
N THR A 239 23.46 1.04 -0.77
CA THR A 239 24.25 2.01 -0.01
C THR A 239 25.03 2.89 -0.98
N TRP A 240 25.26 4.15 -0.62
CA TRP A 240 26.02 5.07 -1.45
C TRP A 240 26.62 6.19 -0.60
N THR A 241 27.66 6.85 -1.12
CA THR A 241 28.29 8.02 -0.50
C THR A 241 28.09 9.24 -1.40
N THR A 242 27.78 10.39 -0.82
CA THR A 242 27.72 11.68 -1.51
C THR A 242 28.82 12.60 -0.99
N ASP A 243 29.42 13.38 -1.91
CA ASP A 243 30.45 14.37 -1.59
C ASP A 243 29.90 15.79 -1.78
N PHE A 244 30.05 16.62 -0.76
CA PHE A 244 29.97 18.07 -0.93
C PHE A 244 31.37 18.62 -1.16
N ARG A 245 31.58 19.39 -2.27
CA ARG A 245 32.88 19.92 -2.66
C ARG A 245 32.85 21.45 -2.66
N ASP A 246 34.00 22.05 -2.31
CA ASP A 246 34.20 23.50 -2.44
C ASP A 246 34.40 23.92 -3.91
N ALA A 247 34.49 25.23 -4.14
CA ALA A 247 34.72 25.82 -5.46
C ALA A 247 36.06 25.38 -6.11
N SER A 248 37.00 24.88 -5.32
CA SER A 248 38.29 24.34 -5.78
C SER A 248 38.25 22.83 -6.04
N GLY A 249 37.08 22.18 -5.84
CA GLY A 249 36.88 20.75 -6.06
C GLY A 249 37.27 19.85 -4.88
N ASN A 250 37.72 20.43 -3.76
CA ASN A 250 38.08 19.64 -2.57
C ASN A 250 36.83 19.15 -1.84
N VAL A 251 36.82 17.88 -1.41
CA VAL A 251 35.77 17.35 -0.56
C VAL A 251 35.79 18.03 0.80
N LYS A 252 34.67 18.63 1.18
CA LYS A 252 34.47 19.27 2.50
C LYS A 252 33.63 18.43 3.43
N GLU A 253 32.68 17.70 2.86
CA GLU A 253 31.79 16.84 3.61
C GLU A 253 31.46 15.61 2.76
N ARG A 254 31.35 14.47 3.44
CA ARG A 254 30.81 13.24 2.90
C ARG A 254 29.62 12.80 3.75
N THR A 255 28.66 12.21 3.09
CA THR A 255 27.52 11.61 3.75
C THR A 255 27.38 10.16 3.28
N ALA A 256 27.38 9.23 4.23
CA ALA A 256 27.14 7.82 3.96
C ALA A 256 25.64 7.56 4.04
N HIS A 257 25.07 6.93 3.01
CA HIS A 257 23.63 6.69 2.91
C HIS A 257 23.31 5.18 2.82
N ALA A 258 22.14 4.82 3.32
CA ALA A 258 21.54 3.50 3.15
C ALA A 258 20.04 3.65 2.86
N GLY A 259 19.55 2.91 1.86
CA GLY A 259 18.14 2.82 1.53
C GLY A 259 17.58 1.45 1.87
N LEU A 260 16.54 1.40 2.71
CA LEU A 260 15.82 0.19 3.10
C LEU A 260 14.36 0.30 2.70
N MET A 261 13.74 -0.83 2.40
CA MET A 261 12.28 -0.95 2.39
C MET A 261 11.86 -2.05 3.37
N LEU A 262 10.82 -1.75 4.12
CA LEU A 262 10.31 -2.59 5.20
C LEU A 262 8.84 -2.91 4.94
N SER A 263 8.37 -4.03 5.46
CA SER A 263 6.95 -4.29 5.63
C SER A 263 6.35 -3.36 6.71
N ARG A 264 5.04 -3.41 6.90
CA ARG A 264 4.28 -2.60 7.86
C ARG A 264 4.98 -2.51 9.21
N LEU A 265 5.06 -1.31 9.76
CA LEU A 265 5.58 -1.06 11.09
C LEU A 265 4.42 -0.86 12.07
N VAL A 266 4.45 -1.57 13.17
CA VAL A 266 3.49 -1.45 14.27
C VAL A 266 4.23 -1.00 15.52
N TYR A 267 3.63 -0.03 16.23
CA TYR A 267 4.10 0.39 17.54
C TYR A 267 3.46 -0.48 18.62
N TYR A 268 4.29 -1.26 19.29
CA TYR A 268 3.87 -2.05 20.44
C TYR A 268 4.20 -1.33 21.75
N SER A 269 3.33 -1.52 22.73
CA SER A 269 3.51 -0.94 24.08
C SER A 269 4.80 -1.45 24.75
N PRO A 270 5.26 -0.80 25.84
CA PRO A 270 6.44 -1.26 26.57
C PRO A 270 6.36 -2.71 27.01
N GLU A 271 5.15 -3.24 27.28
CA GLU A 271 4.92 -4.63 27.70
C GLU A 271 5.15 -5.64 26.58
N GLU A 272 5.01 -5.22 25.31
CA GLU A 272 5.26 -6.02 24.09
C GLU A 272 6.42 -5.48 23.28
N ASN A 273 7.36 -4.78 23.90
CA ASN A 273 8.46 -4.09 23.22
C ASN A 273 9.37 -5.03 22.41
N ASP A 274 9.41 -6.34 22.73
CA ASP A 274 10.13 -7.35 21.97
C ASP A 274 9.65 -7.52 20.51
N ARG A 275 8.46 -7.02 20.20
CA ARG A 275 7.86 -7.02 18.85
C ARG A 275 8.20 -5.79 18.03
N ASN A 276 8.64 -4.69 18.66
CA ASN A 276 9.01 -3.48 17.92
C ASN A 276 10.18 -3.74 16.98
N ALA A 277 10.13 -3.13 15.80
CA ALA A 277 11.24 -3.17 14.85
C ALA A 277 12.46 -2.45 15.43
N MET A 278 13.61 -3.12 15.43
CA MET A 278 14.88 -2.58 15.93
C MET A 278 15.83 -2.28 14.77
N LEU A 279 16.23 -1.02 14.63
CA LEU A 279 17.28 -0.60 13.72
C LEU A 279 18.63 -0.70 14.42
N HIS A 280 19.56 -1.46 13.82
CA HIS A 280 20.93 -1.57 14.24
C HIS A 280 21.88 -1.05 13.16
N ILE A 281 22.71 -0.08 13.52
CA ILE A 281 23.79 0.45 12.70
C ILE A 281 25.10 0.13 13.40
N TYR A 282 26.07 -0.43 12.67
CA TYR A 282 27.35 -0.80 13.23
C TYR A 282 28.51 -0.52 12.27
N ASN A 283 29.71 -0.28 12.80
CA ASN A 283 30.91 -0.17 12.01
C ASN A 283 31.43 -1.58 11.68
N LYS A 284 31.57 -1.89 10.39
CA LYS A 284 31.95 -3.24 9.91
C LYS A 284 33.34 -3.65 10.34
N ALA A 285 34.30 -2.71 10.40
CA ALA A 285 35.68 -3.02 10.71
C ALA A 285 35.89 -3.36 12.21
N SER A 286 35.21 -2.62 13.09
CA SER A 286 35.35 -2.79 14.54
C SER A 286 34.24 -3.63 15.18
N GLY A 287 33.15 -3.89 14.49
CA GLY A 287 31.94 -4.50 15.03
C GLY A 287 31.19 -3.63 16.05
N LYS A 288 31.63 -2.39 16.30
CA LYS A 288 31.00 -1.51 17.27
C LYS A 288 29.65 -1.05 16.78
N THR A 289 28.67 -1.11 17.68
CA THR A 289 27.34 -0.50 17.46
C THR A 289 27.48 1.01 17.41
N VAL A 290 26.94 1.61 16.35
CA VAL A 290 26.78 3.06 16.18
C VAL A 290 25.44 3.49 16.74
N ALA A 291 24.38 2.80 16.37
CA ALA A 291 23.02 3.05 16.90
C ALA A 291 22.25 1.73 17.01
N LEU A 292 21.49 1.59 18.08
CA LEU A 292 20.51 0.51 18.27
C LEU A 292 19.24 1.16 18.82
N ILE A 293 18.21 1.28 17.99
CA ILE A 293 17.03 2.06 18.31
C ILE A 293 15.74 1.32 17.99
N ASN A 294 14.72 1.56 18.84
CA ASN A 294 13.34 1.16 18.56
C ASN A 294 12.82 2.05 17.41
N LEU A 295 12.67 1.46 16.22
CA LEU A 295 12.36 2.22 15.02
C LEU A 295 10.97 2.86 15.07
N PRO A 296 9.86 2.17 15.39
CA PRO A 296 8.55 2.79 15.55
C PRO A 296 8.53 3.94 16.56
N ASP A 297 9.26 3.81 17.68
CA ASP A 297 9.33 4.84 18.72
C ASP A 297 10.03 6.12 18.24
N ILE A 298 11.11 5.98 17.48
CA ILE A 298 11.79 7.13 16.86
C ILE A 298 10.91 7.76 15.78
N LEU A 299 10.35 6.95 14.88
CA LEU A 299 9.58 7.45 13.73
C LEU A 299 8.32 8.21 14.17
N GLN A 300 7.62 7.74 15.22
CA GLN A 300 6.43 8.43 15.73
C GLN A 300 6.73 9.83 16.29
N GLN A 301 7.97 10.11 16.69
CA GLN A 301 8.38 11.44 17.13
C GLN A 301 8.43 12.44 15.95
N GLY A 302 8.40 11.97 14.72
CA GLY A 302 8.24 12.78 13.51
C GLY A 302 6.88 13.44 13.36
N ARG A 303 5.88 13.15 14.19
CA ARG A 303 4.57 13.81 14.12
C ARG A 303 4.73 15.32 14.36
N ASP A 304 4.26 16.13 13.41
CA ASP A 304 4.10 17.57 13.60
C ASP A 304 2.96 17.88 14.58
N ALA A 305 2.72 19.15 14.86
CA ALA A 305 1.65 19.56 15.77
C ALA A 305 0.27 19.10 15.31
N TYR A 306 0.01 19.11 14.00
CA TYR A 306 -1.26 18.63 13.43
C TYR A 306 -1.38 17.11 13.57
N ALA A 307 -0.38 16.35 13.15
CA ALA A 307 -0.40 14.91 13.23
C ALA A 307 -0.49 14.42 14.69
N ALA A 308 0.24 15.06 15.61
CA ALA A 308 0.17 14.72 17.02
C ALA A 308 -1.21 14.97 17.66
N GLN A 309 -1.94 15.98 17.14
CA GLN A 309 -3.29 16.30 17.62
C GLN A 309 -4.37 15.40 17.02
N ASN A 310 -4.20 14.96 15.77
CA ASN A 310 -5.27 14.31 14.99
C ASN A 310 -5.05 12.81 14.78
N TYR A 311 -3.81 12.31 14.90
CA TYR A 311 -3.48 10.91 14.64
C TYR A 311 -2.88 10.23 15.86
N GLY A 312 -3.37 9.04 16.21
CA GLY A 312 -2.68 8.14 17.12
C GLY A 312 -1.29 7.74 16.58
N ILE A 313 -0.44 7.12 17.42
CA ILE A 313 0.90 6.68 17.01
C ILE A 313 0.82 5.72 15.82
N GLN A 314 -0.02 4.69 15.93
CA GLN A 314 -0.16 3.69 14.86
C GLN A 314 -0.74 4.30 13.58
N GLU A 315 -1.76 5.14 13.71
CA GLU A 315 -2.36 5.80 12.56
C GLU A 315 -1.34 6.66 11.80
N TYR A 316 -0.47 7.37 12.51
CA TYR A 316 0.60 8.13 11.87
C TYR A 316 1.59 7.21 11.14
N LEU A 317 2.02 6.10 11.77
CA LEU A 317 2.91 5.13 11.14
C LEU A 317 2.27 4.45 9.91
N ASP A 318 0.96 4.26 9.92
CA ASP A 318 0.23 3.71 8.78
C ASP A 318 0.11 4.73 7.64
N ARG A 319 -0.12 6.03 7.95
CA ARG A 319 -0.27 7.12 6.96
C ARG A 319 1.05 7.53 6.32
N GLU A 320 2.16 7.53 7.09
CA GLU A 320 3.48 7.90 6.58
C GLU A 320 4.22 6.68 6.01
N TYR A 321 4.97 6.88 4.95
CA TYR A 321 5.67 5.79 4.27
C TYR A 321 7.09 6.10 3.81
N ASP A 322 7.55 7.36 3.86
CA ASP A 322 8.89 7.77 3.44
C ASP A 322 9.60 8.54 4.56
N TYR A 323 10.45 7.83 5.28
CA TYR A 323 11.17 8.35 6.43
C TYR A 323 12.64 8.58 6.10
N ARG A 324 13.23 9.64 6.68
CA ARG A 324 14.65 9.98 6.56
C ARG A 324 15.22 10.21 7.96
N LEU A 325 16.29 9.51 8.26
CA LEU A 325 17.03 9.60 9.52
C LEU A 325 18.46 10.06 9.22
N ASP A 326 18.80 11.27 9.60
CA ASP A 326 20.15 11.81 9.47
C ASP A 326 20.86 11.79 10.83
N PHE A 327 21.81 10.86 10.99
CA PHE A 327 22.60 10.69 12.21
C PHE A 327 23.86 11.52 12.14
N PHE A 328 24.20 12.22 13.21
CA PHE A 328 25.39 13.03 13.35
C PHE A 328 26.32 12.41 14.39
N LEU A 329 27.52 12.01 13.95
CA LEU A 329 28.46 11.16 14.67
C LEU A 329 29.68 11.96 15.16
N ILE A 330 30.20 11.63 16.36
CA ILE A 330 31.54 11.94 16.79
C ILE A 330 32.25 10.60 17.08
N GLY A 331 33.33 10.32 16.39
CA GLY A 331 33.94 9.00 16.41
C GLY A 331 32.97 7.94 15.91
N THR A 332 32.58 6.99 16.78
CA THR A 332 31.63 5.90 16.47
C THR A 332 30.30 6.07 17.18
N GLU A 333 30.06 7.21 17.83
CA GLU A 333 28.84 7.44 18.61
C GLU A 333 28.00 8.54 17.97
N TRP A 334 26.69 8.29 17.85
CA TRP A 334 25.77 9.33 17.39
C TRP A 334 25.43 10.30 18.52
N GLN A 335 25.43 11.60 18.20
CA GLN A 335 25.16 12.67 19.16
C GLN A 335 23.72 13.13 19.08
N TYR A 336 23.19 13.22 17.87
CA TYR A 336 21.80 13.55 17.59
C TYR A 336 21.42 13.01 16.22
N LEU A 337 20.13 12.89 15.99
CA LEU A 337 19.58 12.60 14.68
C LEU A 337 18.53 13.65 14.30
N ASN A 338 18.41 13.94 13.01
CA ASN A 338 17.27 14.64 12.45
C ASN A 338 16.35 13.63 11.80
N LEU A 339 15.07 13.70 12.13
CA LEU A 339 14.02 12.91 11.50
C LEU A 339 13.21 13.81 10.59
N SER A 340 13.08 13.45 9.32
CA SER A 340 12.19 14.09 8.36
C SER A 340 11.36 13.06 7.59
N VAL A 341 10.29 13.50 6.97
CA VAL A 341 9.43 12.68 6.13
C VAL A 341 9.43 13.22 4.70
N GLY A 342 9.29 12.31 3.72
CA GLY A 342 9.64 12.59 2.33
C GLY A 342 8.89 13.71 1.64
N VAL A 343 7.72 14.09 2.15
CA VAL A 343 6.82 15.07 1.53
C VAL A 343 6.77 16.40 2.26
N LEU A 344 7.25 16.45 3.50
CA LEU A 344 7.19 17.64 4.35
C LEU A 344 8.60 18.22 4.52
N ASP A 345 8.77 19.50 4.22
CA ASP A 345 10.05 20.25 4.29
C ASP A 345 10.50 20.56 5.74
N TRP A 346 10.08 19.76 6.72
CA TRP A 346 10.47 19.95 8.11
C TRP A 346 11.22 18.75 8.67
N ALA A 347 12.17 19.00 9.56
CA ALA A 347 12.93 17.97 10.25
C ALA A 347 12.87 18.21 11.76
N LYS A 348 12.73 17.11 12.53
CA LYS A 348 12.78 17.12 13.99
C LYS A 348 14.13 16.57 14.46
N ARG A 349 14.82 17.37 15.31
CA ARG A 349 16.08 16.93 15.93
C ARG A 349 15.81 16.15 17.20
N ILE A 350 16.40 14.97 17.30
CA ILE A 350 16.36 14.10 18.47
C ILE A 350 17.80 13.96 18.98
N GLN A 351 18.02 14.33 20.25
CA GLN A 351 19.36 14.25 20.89
C GLN A 351 19.53 12.90 21.57
N HIS A 352 20.72 12.31 21.45
CA HIS A 352 21.13 11.17 22.27
C HIS A 352 21.39 11.65 23.69
N ILE A 353 20.65 11.13 24.64
CA ILE A 353 20.89 11.35 26.06
C ILE A 353 21.50 10.06 26.60
N SER A 354 22.78 10.09 26.95
CA SER A 354 23.39 9.02 27.75
C SER A 354 22.87 9.16 29.19
N LEU A 355 22.04 8.21 29.62
CA LEU A 355 21.64 8.07 31.03
C LEU A 355 22.69 7.24 31.78
#